data_b8acbf62873b3beaf1a9eb63309d85af
#
_entry.id   b8acbf62873b3beaf1a9eb63309d85af
#
_cell.length_a   1.000
_cell.length_b   1.000
_cell.length_c   1.000
_cell.angle_alpha   90.00
_cell.angle_beta   90.00
_cell.angle_gamma   90.00
#
_symmetry.space_group_name_H-M   'P 1'
#
loop_
_entity.id
_entity.type
_entity.pdbx_description
1 polymer ?
#
loop_
_entity_poly.entity_id
_entity_poly.type
_entity_poly.pdbx_seq_one_letter_code
_entity_poly.pdbx_strand_id
1 'polypeptide(L)'
;MAHGSSPDQGDFQDALTDFHRYNYFHNGAKICFTNMEKTYEALSAEGIPCIRISVSEDVILEQVYHLQFLENTAQKNRGQSASVQIYFDYSFDQETDLSLREWEKIHYQNEMRELIYSAAHRMGAAAFSEGASIFYIMSSRPVLMREFIQNGEYQKILFHGQQTPHNRLWIGIGYGDTPMEAKSRAAMALNHSIADRSGANYIAEDE
;
A
#
# COMPACT_ATOMS: atom_id res chain seq x y z
N MET A 1 -20.19 -41.37 1.43
CA MET A 1 -19.12 -40.40 1.17
C MET A 1 -19.54 -39.58 -0.05
N ALA A 2 -20.09 -38.43 0.15
CA ALA A 2 -20.51 -37.54 -0.94
C ALA A 2 -19.37 -36.61 -1.26
N HIS A 3 -18.78 -36.76 -2.44
CA HIS A 3 -17.86 -35.78 -3.01
C HIS A 3 -18.66 -34.51 -3.38
N GLY A 4 -18.53 -33.46 -2.60
CA GLY A 4 -18.97 -32.13 -2.98
C GLY A 4 -18.08 -31.63 -4.11
N SER A 5 -18.56 -31.69 -5.35
CA SER A 5 -17.97 -30.97 -6.49
C SER A 5 -18.09 -29.48 -6.20
N SER A 6 -16.97 -28.76 -6.23
CA SER A 6 -16.99 -27.30 -6.26
C SER A 6 -17.85 -26.82 -7.42
N PRO A 7 -18.69 -25.78 -7.25
CA PRO A 7 -19.46 -25.24 -8.36
C PRO A 7 -18.50 -24.85 -9.49
N ASP A 8 -18.83 -25.27 -10.71
CA ASP A 8 -18.03 -25.01 -11.90
C ASP A 8 -17.91 -23.48 -12.06
N GLN A 9 -16.69 -22.99 -12.31
CA GLN A 9 -16.45 -21.56 -12.49
C GLN A 9 -17.30 -20.96 -13.62
N GLY A 10 -17.73 -21.79 -14.59
CA GLY A 10 -18.65 -21.43 -15.65
C GLY A 10 -20.03 -21.02 -15.13
N ASP A 11 -20.62 -21.81 -14.27
CA ASP A 11 -21.95 -21.57 -13.70
C ASP A 11 -22.02 -20.25 -12.90
N PHE A 12 -20.95 -19.93 -12.18
CA PHE A 12 -20.89 -18.68 -11.41
C PHE A 12 -20.79 -17.44 -12.32
N GLN A 13 -20.00 -17.51 -13.38
CA GLN A 13 -19.84 -16.39 -14.32
C GLN A 13 -21.13 -16.11 -15.10
N ASP A 14 -21.83 -17.15 -15.49
CA ASP A 14 -23.12 -17.02 -16.18
C ASP A 14 -24.18 -16.42 -15.24
N ALA A 15 -24.26 -16.88 -14.00
CA ALA A 15 -25.15 -16.33 -12.97
C ALA A 15 -24.85 -14.86 -12.67
N LEU A 16 -23.57 -14.45 -12.64
CA LEU A 16 -23.16 -13.07 -12.43
C LEU A 16 -23.55 -12.19 -13.64
N THR A 17 -23.38 -12.69 -14.84
CA THR A 17 -23.79 -12.00 -16.06
C THR A 17 -25.29 -11.78 -16.09
N ASP A 18 -26.08 -12.80 -15.76
CA ASP A 18 -27.54 -12.73 -15.69
C ASP A 18 -28.01 -11.79 -14.58
N PHE A 19 -27.33 -11.78 -13.43
CA PHE A 19 -27.60 -10.80 -12.37
C PHE A 19 -27.44 -9.35 -12.85
N HIS A 20 -26.35 -9.02 -13.54
CA HIS A 20 -26.12 -7.68 -14.07
C HIS A 20 -27.13 -7.32 -15.15
N ARG A 21 -27.43 -8.24 -16.06
CA ARG A 21 -28.43 -8.07 -17.13
C ARG A 21 -29.82 -7.79 -16.52
N TYR A 22 -30.23 -8.58 -15.54
CA TYR A 22 -31.50 -8.40 -14.86
C TYR A 22 -31.62 -7.01 -14.20
N ASN A 23 -30.58 -6.59 -13.46
CA ASN A 23 -30.58 -5.29 -12.80
C ASN A 23 -30.61 -4.12 -13.79
N TYR A 24 -29.93 -4.25 -14.91
CA TYR A 24 -29.94 -3.22 -15.95
C TYR A 24 -31.33 -3.06 -16.58
N PHE A 25 -31.98 -4.15 -16.99
CA PHE A 25 -33.25 -4.10 -17.69
C PHE A 25 -34.47 -3.94 -16.78
N HIS A 26 -34.41 -4.41 -15.52
CA HIS A 26 -35.59 -4.46 -14.66
C HIS A 26 -35.51 -3.55 -13.44
N ASN A 27 -34.30 -3.30 -12.91
CA ASN A 27 -34.12 -2.53 -11.69
C ASN A 27 -33.54 -1.13 -11.92
N GLY A 28 -33.42 -0.69 -13.17
CA GLY A 28 -32.98 0.67 -13.50
C GLY A 28 -31.49 0.95 -13.24
N ALA A 29 -30.66 -0.08 -13.10
CA ALA A 29 -29.21 0.10 -13.06
C ALA A 29 -28.73 0.73 -14.37
N LYS A 30 -27.93 1.79 -14.29
CA LYS A 30 -27.44 2.51 -15.49
C LYS A 30 -26.05 2.06 -15.92
N ILE A 31 -25.31 1.43 -15.04
CA ILE A 31 -23.95 0.97 -15.25
C ILE A 31 -23.66 -0.25 -14.36
N CYS A 32 -22.89 -1.19 -14.88
CA CYS A 32 -22.45 -2.37 -14.17
C CYS A 32 -20.96 -2.28 -13.84
N PHE A 33 -20.55 -2.88 -12.74
CA PHE A 33 -19.16 -3.04 -12.36
C PHE A 33 -18.86 -4.51 -12.16
N THR A 34 -17.81 -5.02 -12.81
CA THR A 34 -17.39 -6.43 -12.65
C THR A 34 -15.87 -6.54 -12.67
N ASN A 35 -15.34 -7.49 -11.93
CA ASN A 35 -13.93 -7.89 -12.01
C ASN A 35 -13.71 -9.10 -12.95
N MET A 36 -14.80 -9.69 -13.45
CA MET A 36 -14.76 -10.87 -14.33
C MET A 36 -14.70 -10.46 -15.78
N GLU A 37 -13.65 -10.90 -16.50
CA GLU A 37 -13.41 -10.57 -17.90
C GLU A 37 -14.54 -11.03 -18.82
N LYS A 38 -14.93 -12.30 -18.71
CA LYS A 38 -16.01 -12.88 -19.54
C LYS A 38 -17.35 -12.20 -19.30
N THR A 39 -17.68 -11.83 -18.04
CA THR A 39 -18.89 -11.08 -17.72
C THR A 39 -18.85 -9.67 -18.36
N TYR A 40 -17.68 -9.01 -18.30
CA TYR A 40 -17.49 -7.71 -18.95
C TYR A 40 -17.66 -7.80 -20.47
N GLU A 41 -17.05 -8.80 -21.11
CA GLU A 41 -17.17 -9.03 -22.56
C GLU A 41 -18.61 -9.31 -22.97
N ALA A 42 -19.32 -10.19 -22.25
CA ALA A 42 -20.70 -10.53 -22.52
C ALA A 42 -21.63 -9.32 -22.41
N LEU A 43 -21.54 -8.55 -21.31
CA LEU A 43 -22.35 -7.35 -21.13
C LEU A 43 -22.03 -6.25 -22.15
N SER A 44 -20.76 -6.08 -22.49
CA SER A 44 -20.31 -5.13 -23.50
C SER A 44 -20.82 -5.48 -24.90
N ALA A 45 -20.82 -6.77 -25.26
CA ALA A 45 -21.35 -7.27 -26.54
C ALA A 45 -22.87 -7.03 -26.65
N GLU A 46 -23.59 -6.99 -25.54
CA GLU A 46 -25.03 -6.67 -25.46
C GLU A 46 -25.31 -5.16 -25.40
N GLY A 47 -24.28 -4.33 -25.41
CA GLY A 47 -24.42 -2.86 -25.33
C GLY A 47 -24.78 -2.37 -23.93
N ILE A 48 -24.65 -3.18 -22.90
CA ILE A 48 -24.87 -2.79 -21.50
C ILE A 48 -23.64 -2.04 -21.00
N PRO A 49 -23.78 -0.80 -20.50
CA PRO A 49 -22.67 -0.04 -19.95
C PRO A 49 -22.02 -0.79 -18.79
N CYS A 50 -20.77 -1.19 -18.94
CA CYS A 50 -20.05 -1.97 -17.96
C CYS A 50 -18.61 -1.44 -17.79
N ILE A 51 -18.15 -1.34 -16.57
CA ILE A 51 -16.76 -1.02 -16.22
C ILE A 51 -16.12 -2.25 -15.62
N ARG A 52 -14.98 -2.65 -16.19
CA ARG A 52 -14.15 -3.69 -15.60
C ARG A 52 -13.26 -3.12 -14.50
N ILE A 53 -13.41 -3.66 -13.31
CA ILE A 53 -12.51 -3.37 -12.18
C ILE A 53 -11.39 -4.42 -12.23
N SER A 54 -10.17 -3.99 -12.48
CA SER A 54 -8.99 -4.85 -12.38
C SER A 54 -8.18 -4.47 -11.15
N VAL A 55 -7.67 -5.48 -10.46
CA VAL A 55 -6.63 -5.27 -9.46
C VAL A 55 -5.37 -4.88 -10.22
N SER A 56 -4.74 -3.76 -9.89
CA SER A 56 -3.49 -3.36 -10.53
C SER A 56 -2.38 -4.37 -10.22
N GLU A 57 -1.44 -4.51 -11.14
CA GLU A 57 -0.26 -5.36 -10.97
C GLU A 57 0.50 -5.01 -9.68
N ASP A 58 0.56 -3.71 -9.35
CA ASP A 58 1.17 -3.21 -8.13
C ASP A 58 0.54 -3.77 -6.86
N VAL A 59 -0.80 -3.87 -6.80
CA VAL A 59 -1.51 -4.46 -5.64
C VAL A 59 -1.23 -5.96 -5.52
N ILE A 60 -1.12 -6.66 -6.63
CA ILE A 60 -0.77 -8.09 -6.63
C ILE A 60 0.66 -8.27 -6.13
N LEU A 61 1.61 -7.48 -6.64
CA LEU A 61 3.01 -7.50 -6.22
C LEU A 61 3.14 -7.15 -4.73
N GLU A 62 2.42 -6.16 -4.25
CA GLU A 62 2.39 -5.80 -2.83
C GLU A 62 1.96 -7.00 -1.95
N GLN A 63 0.93 -7.74 -2.34
CA GLN A 63 0.48 -8.91 -1.61
C GLN A 63 1.49 -10.07 -1.69
N VAL A 64 2.15 -10.26 -2.82
CA VAL A 64 3.22 -11.26 -2.98
C VAL A 64 4.40 -10.94 -2.06
N TYR A 65 4.84 -9.68 -2.02
CA TYR A 65 5.91 -9.25 -1.10
C TYR A 65 5.51 -9.41 0.37
N HIS A 66 4.25 -9.11 0.70
CA HIS A 66 3.74 -9.36 2.06
C HIS A 66 3.79 -10.85 2.44
N LEU A 67 3.38 -11.74 1.54
CA LEU A 67 3.45 -13.18 1.77
C LEU A 67 4.90 -13.68 1.90
N GLN A 68 5.81 -13.22 1.05
CA GLN A 68 7.24 -13.53 1.14
C GLN A 68 7.85 -13.06 2.47
N PHE A 69 7.45 -11.87 2.95
CA PHE A 69 7.86 -11.39 4.25
C PHE A 69 7.38 -12.30 5.38
N LEU A 70 6.10 -12.71 5.36
CA LEU A 70 5.54 -13.63 6.35
C LEU A 70 6.28 -14.97 6.37
N GLU A 71 6.60 -15.53 5.20
CA GLU A 71 7.36 -16.76 5.06
C GLU A 71 8.80 -16.62 5.58
N ASN A 72 9.50 -15.57 5.19
CA ASN A 72 10.86 -15.30 5.66
C ASN A 72 10.91 -15.03 7.17
N THR A 73 9.87 -14.42 7.74
CA THR A 73 9.78 -14.15 9.18
C THR A 73 9.50 -15.42 9.96
N ALA A 74 8.68 -16.33 9.44
CA ALA A 74 8.43 -17.64 10.04
C ALA A 74 9.70 -18.54 10.05
N GLN A 75 10.54 -18.42 9.03
CA GLN A 75 11.80 -19.18 8.93
C GLN A 75 12.94 -18.59 9.77
N LYS A 76 12.94 -17.29 10.03
CA LYS A 76 14.02 -16.58 10.75
C LYS A 76 13.73 -16.32 12.23
N ASN A 77 13.02 -17.17 12.89
CA ASN A 77 12.49 -17.09 14.26
C ASN A 77 13.50 -16.81 15.40
N ARG A 78 14.44 -15.86 15.25
CA ARG A 78 15.38 -15.40 16.30
C ARG A 78 15.68 -13.90 16.30
N GLY A 79 14.87 -13.06 15.70
CA GLY A 79 15.11 -11.61 15.74
C GLY A 79 13.80 -10.84 15.93
N GLN A 80 13.87 -9.78 16.72
CA GLN A 80 12.73 -8.86 16.86
C GLN A 80 12.24 -8.39 15.49
N SER A 81 10.93 -8.30 15.34
CA SER A 81 10.29 -7.65 14.21
C SER A 81 10.56 -6.15 14.23
N ALA A 82 10.65 -5.56 13.06
CA ALA A 82 10.81 -4.12 12.89
C ALA A 82 9.81 -3.59 11.88
N SER A 83 9.26 -2.42 12.16
CA SER A 83 8.38 -1.69 11.25
C SER A 83 8.84 -0.26 11.12
N VAL A 84 8.83 0.24 9.88
CA VAL A 84 8.95 1.67 9.58
C VAL A 84 7.61 2.14 9.09
N GLN A 85 7.08 3.19 9.68
CA GLN A 85 5.92 3.89 9.18
C GLN A 85 6.36 5.26 8.65
N ILE A 86 5.99 5.56 7.43
CA ILE A 86 6.34 6.78 6.72
C ILE A 86 5.05 7.51 6.38
N TYR A 87 4.96 8.76 6.79
CA TYR A 87 3.89 9.65 6.37
C TYR A 87 4.50 10.84 5.65
N PHE A 88 3.95 11.15 4.50
CA PHE A 88 4.33 12.34 3.76
C PHE A 88 3.11 13.13 3.28
N ASP A 89 3.29 14.43 3.23
CA ASP A 89 2.27 15.37 2.81
C ASP A 89 2.90 16.45 1.92
N TYR A 90 2.06 17.02 1.06
CA TYR A 90 2.43 18.11 0.19
C TYR A 90 1.57 19.33 0.54
N SER A 91 2.19 20.37 1.07
CA SER A 91 1.50 21.62 1.39
C SER A 91 1.64 22.61 0.24
N PHE A 92 0.55 23.27 -0.12
CA PHE A 92 0.53 24.24 -1.21
C PHE A 92 0.67 25.68 -0.72
N ASP A 93 1.31 26.53 -1.52
CA ASP A 93 1.15 27.97 -1.41
C ASP A 93 -0.23 28.38 -1.95
N GLN A 94 -0.85 29.38 -1.29
CA GLN A 94 -2.21 29.81 -1.64
C GLN A 94 -2.35 30.40 -3.05
N GLU A 95 -1.23 30.82 -3.67
CA GLU A 95 -1.20 31.53 -4.95
C GLU A 95 -1.08 30.60 -6.18
N THR A 96 -0.82 29.30 -5.99
CA THR A 96 -0.62 28.36 -7.11
C THR A 96 -1.94 27.91 -7.74
N ASP A 97 -1.99 27.76 -9.06
CA ASP A 97 -3.12 27.20 -9.81
C ASP A 97 -3.52 25.80 -9.30
N LEU A 98 -4.83 25.56 -9.14
CA LEU A 98 -5.35 24.31 -8.60
C LEU A 98 -4.97 23.08 -9.43
N SER A 99 -4.96 23.22 -10.75
CA SER A 99 -4.61 22.12 -11.65
C SER A 99 -3.12 21.72 -11.55
N LEU A 100 -2.24 22.72 -11.41
CA LEU A 100 -0.82 22.50 -11.22
C LEU A 100 -0.52 21.86 -9.85
N ARG A 101 -1.23 22.30 -8.80
CA ARG A 101 -1.12 21.74 -7.44
C ARG A 101 -1.45 20.25 -7.42
N GLU A 102 -2.55 19.85 -8.01
CA GLU A 102 -2.95 18.44 -8.05
C GLU A 102 -1.94 17.60 -8.82
N TRP A 103 -1.42 18.10 -9.94
CA TRP A 103 -0.41 17.41 -10.71
C TRP A 103 0.90 17.23 -9.91
N GLU A 104 1.42 18.28 -9.29
CA GLU A 104 2.63 18.24 -8.47
C GLU A 104 2.49 17.29 -7.28
N LYS A 105 1.33 17.30 -6.63
CA LYS A 105 1.01 16.38 -5.54
C LYS A 105 1.05 14.93 -5.99
N ILE A 106 0.37 14.62 -7.10
CA ILE A 106 0.33 13.25 -7.64
C ILE A 106 1.73 12.82 -8.05
N HIS A 107 2.50 13.69 -8.68
CA HIS A 107 3.88 13.41 -9.09
C HIS A 107 4.75 13.08 -7.87
N TYR A 108 4.73 13.92 -6.85
CA TYR A 108 5.46 13.69 -5.60
C TYR A 108 5.04 12.38 -4.91
N GLN A 109 3.74 12.09 -4.85
CA GLN A 109 3.24 10.84 -4.28
C GLN A 109 3.75 9.61 -5.02
N ASN A 110 3.82 9.66 -6.33
CA ASN A 110 4.34 8.56 -7.16
C ASN A 110 5.85 8.37 -6.98
N GLU A 111 6.62 9.46 -6.94
CA GLU A 111 8.07 9.40 -6.68
C GLU A 111 8.37 8.81 -5.30
N MET A 112 7.66 9.25 -4.26
CA MET A 112 7.81 8.73 -2.91
C MET A 112 7.44 7.25 -2.84
N ARG A 113 6.36 6.85 -3.51
CA ARG A 113 5.94 5.46 -3.61
C ARG A 113 7.04 4.59 -4.21
N GLU A 114 7.54 4.96 -5.39
CA GLU A 114 8.59 4.22 -6.09
C GLU A 114 9.86 4.11 -5.22
N LEU A 115 10.25 5.18 -4.57
CA LEU A 115 11.43 5.21 -3.70
C LEU A 115 11.28 4.25 -2.53
N ILE A 116 10.12 4.26 -1.84
CA ILE A 116 9.85 3.41 -0.67
C ILE A 116 9.79 1.93 -1.06
N TYR A 117 9.08 1.58 -2.14
CA TYR A 117 9.01 0.19 -2.60
C TYR A 117 10.37 -0.31 -3.10
N SER A 118 11.14 0.52 -3.80
CA SER A 118 12.50 0.17 -4.23
C SER A 118 13.44 -0.05 -3.04
N ALA A 119 13.34 0.78 -2.00
CA ALA A 119 14.11 0.58 -0.76
C ALA A 119 13.74 -0.74 -0.09
N ALA A 120 12.45 -1.01 0.09
CA ALA A 120 11.98 -2.27 0.67
C ALA A 120 12.42 -3.49 -0.15
N HIS A 121 12.34 -3.42 -1.46
CA HIS A 121 12.82 -4.49 -2.35
C HIS A 121 14.32 -4.77 -2.17
N ARG A 122 15.16 -3.73 -2.16
CA ARG A 122 16.62 -3.89 -1.91
C ARG A 122 16.93 -4.53 -0.57
N MET A 123 16.12 -4.24 0.45
CA MET A 123 16.27 -4.81 1.79
C MET A 123 15.71 -6.24 1.92
N GLY A 124 14.97 -6.74 0.92
CA GLY A 124 14.20 -7.98 1.05
C GLY A 124 13.09 -7.86 2.11
N ALA A 125 12.55 -6.66 2.29
CA ALA A 125 11.49 -6.34 3.22
C ALA A 125 10.14 -6.28 2.52
N ALA A 126 9.04 -6.44 3.28
CA ALA A 126 7.70 -6.18 2.77
C ALA A 126 7.37 -4.68 2.89
N ALA A 127 6.72 -4.12 1.86
CA ALA A 127 6.17 -2.78 1.90
C ALA A 127 4.71 -2.79 1.48
N PHE A 128 3.91 -1.94 2.12
CA PHE A 128 2.51 -1.73 1.77
C PHE A 128 2.09 -0.31 2.12
N SER A 129 1.02 0.16 1.48
CA SER A 129 0.50 1.51 1.69
C SER A 129 -0.91 1.48 2.28
N GLU A 130 -1.23 2.51 3.04
CA GLU A 130 -2.56 2.80 3.52
C GLU A 130 -2.96 4.18 2.97
N GLY A 131 -3.71 4.16 1.89
CA GLY A 131 -3.99 5.36 1.10
C GLY A 131 -2.78 5.83 0.29
N ALA A 132 -2.75 7.14 -0.03
CA ALA A 132 -1.76 7.73 -0.93
C ALA A 132 -0.48 8.23 -0.22
N SER A 133 -0.51 8.41 1.10
CA SER A 133 0.52 9.13 1.85
C SER A 133 1.11 8.38 3.04
N ILE A 134 0.57 7.21 3.38
CA ILE A 134 1.06 6.40 4.50
C ILE A 134 1.62 5.10 3.95
N PHE A 135 2.86 4.80 4.32
CA PHE A 135 3.56 3.60 3.90
C PHE A 135 4.17 2.88 5.09
N TYR A 136 4.27 1.57 4.95
CA TYR A 136 4.88 0.68 5.94
C TYR A 136 5.97 -0.13 5.27
N ILE A 137 7.10 -0.27 5.95
CA ILE A 137 8.14 -1.26 5.61
C ILE A 137 8.26 -2.21 6.81
N MET A 138 8.11 -3.50 6.57
CA MET A 138 8.22 -4.52 7.61
C MET A 138 9.39 -5.44 7.34
N SER A 139 10.20 -5.68 8.36
CA SER A 139 11.40 -6.49 8.28
C SER A 139 11.76 -7.07 9.66
N SER A 140 12.96 -7.63 9.79
CA SER A 140 13.58 -7.93 11.08
C SER A 140 14.46 -6.75 11.52
N ARG A 141 14.61 -6.57 12.84
CA ARG A 141 15.47 -5.51 13.40
C ARG A 141 16.91 -5.52 12.84
N PRO A 142 17.62 -6.67 12.70
CA PRO A 142 18.94 -6.68 12.11
C PRO A 142 19.00 -6.20 10.66
N VAL A 143 18.02 -6.59 9.83
CA VAL A 143 17.95 -6.17 8.44
C VAL A 143 17.67 -4.66 8.35
N LEU A 144 16.71 -4.17 9.12
CA LEU A 144 16.37 -2.75 9.14
C LEU A 144 17.55 -1.89 9.61
N MET A 145 18.23 -2.29 10.67
CA MET A 145 19.39 -1.55 11.16
C MET A 145 20.52 -1.50 10.14
N ARG A 146 20.82 -2.61 9.49
CA ARG A 146 21.91 -2.68 8.50
C ARG A 146 21.53 -1.96 7.20
N GLU A 147 20.40 -2.33 6.60
CA GLU A 147 20.08 -1.88 5.24
C GLU A 147 19.40 -0.50 5.24
N PHE A 148 18.45 -0.27 6.15
CA PHE A 148 17.69 0.98 6.17
C PHE A 148 18.48 2.11 6.81
N ILE A 149 19.08 1.86 7.98
CA ILE A 149 19.79 2.90 8.74
C ILE A 149 21.23 3.05 8.26
N GLN A 150 22.03 1.97 8.34
CA GLN A 150 23.48 2.06 8.10
C GLN A 150 23.83 2.20 6.62
N ASN A 151 23.13 1.49 5.72
CA ASN A 151 23.36 1.58 4.28
C ASN A 151 22.64 2.78 3.61
N GLY A 152 21.97 3.60 4.38
CA GLY A 152 21.55 4.92 3.94
C GLY A 152 20.22 4.98 3.20
N GLU A 153 19.38 3.93 3.20
CA GLU A 153 18.04 4.02 2.58
C GLU A 153 17.16 5.04 3.32
N TYR A 154 17.27 5.13 4.63
CA TYR A 154 16.62 6.15 5.45
C TYR A 154 16.97 7.58 4.98
N GLN A 155 18.26 7.86 4.78
CA GLN A 155 18.72 9.18 4.36
C GLN A 155 18.25 9.53 2.96
N LYS A 156 18.17 8.55 2.04
CA LYS A 156 17.65 8.78 0.67
C LYS A 156 16.18 9.16 0.70
N ILE A 157 15.36 8.43 1.48
CA ILE A 157 13.93 8.72 1.63
C ILE A 157 13.74 10.09 2.28
N LEU A 158 14.47 10.38 3.35
CA LEU A 158 14.40 11.64 4.06
C LEU A 158 14.79 12.82 3.16
N PHE A 159 15.93 12.71 2.45
CA PHE A 159 16.42 13.75 1.56
C PHE A 159 15.42 14.03 0.44
N HIS A 160 14.89 12.98 -0.22
CA HIS A 160 13.93 13.14 -1.29
C HIS A 160 12.59 13.72 -0.79
N GLY A 161 12.13 13.24 0.36
CA GLY A 161 10.88 13.70 0.97
C GLY A 161 10.90 15.15 1.48
N GLN A 162 12.07 15.77 1.58
CA GLN A 162 12.25 17.14 2.07
C GLN A 162 12.90 18.08 1.03
N GLN A 163 12.91 17.72 -0.24
CA GLN A 163 13.58 18.49 -1.30
C GLN A 163 13.00 19.89 -1.52
N THR A 164 11.72 20.09 -1.22
CA THR A 164 11.08 21.40 -1.37
C THR A 164 10.44 21.86 -0.06
N PRO A 165 10.25 23.16 0.16
CA PRO A 165 9.57 23.68 1.35
C PRO A 165 8.13 23.20 1.51
N HIS A 166 7.54 22.71 0.41
CA HIS A 166 6.15 22.22 0.37
C HIS A 166 6.04 20.75 0.77
N ASN A 167 7.13 20.01 0.73
CA ASN A 167 7.17 18.60 1.07
C ASN A 167 7.38 18.42 2.57
N ARG A 168 6.54 17.60 3.18
CA ARG A 168 6.68 17.21 4.58
C ARG A 168 6.76 15.70 4.68
N LEU A 169 7.73 15.23 5.44
CA LEU A 169 7.97 13.81 5.65
C LEU A 169 8.25 13.54 7.13
N TRP A 170 7.58 12.52 7.66
CA TRP A 170 7.79 12.01 9.00
C TRP A 170 7.98 10.51 8.95
N ILE A 171 8.87 10.02 9.78
CA ILE A 171 9.19 8.60 9.86
C ILE A 171 9.15 8.18 11.33
N GLY A 172 8.42 7.11 11.59
CA GLY A 172 8.42 6.40 12.87
C GLY A 172 8.95 5.00 12.68
N ILE A 173 9.85 4.57 13.56
CA ILE A 173 10.42 3.22 13.57
C ILE A 173 10.02 2.54 14.86
N GLY A 174 9.60 1.29 14.81
CA GLY A 174 9.23 0.51 15.97
C GLY A 174 9.79 -0.91 15.88
N TYR A 175 10.17 -1.44 17.02
CA TYR A 175 10.63 -2.81 17.20
C TYR A 175 9.65 -3.55 18.11
N GLY A 176 9.53 -4.86 17.97
CA GLY A 176 8.69 -5.68 18.83
C GLY A 176 8.92 -7.17 18.59
N ASP A 177 8.43 -8.00 19.50
CA ASP A 177 8.53 -9.45 19.39
C ASP A 177 7.61 -10.00 18.28
N THR A 178 6.57 -9.23 17.93
CA THR A 178 5.64 -9.56 16.87
C THR A 178 5.57 -8.43 15.83
N PRO A 179 5.22 -8.73 14.56
CA PRO A 179 5.00 -7.71 13.54
C PRO A 179 3.94 -6.66 13.92
N MET A 180 2.90 -7.07 14.64
CA MET A 180 1.83 -6.18 15.09
C MET A 180 2.33 -5.20 16.15
N GLU A 181 3.14 -5.67 17.09
CA GLU A 181 3.75 -4.83 18.12
C GLU A 181 4.72 -3.82 17.50
N ALA A 182 5.60 -4.27 16.60
CA ALA A 182 6.50 -3.40 15.86
C ALA A 182 5.73 -2.32 15.08
N LYS A 183 4.62 -2.69 14.41
CA LYS A 183 3.74 -1.74 13.72
C LYS A 183 3.12 -0.72 14.68
N SER A 184 2.62 -1.16 15.83
CA SER A 184 2.02 -0.27 16.83
C SER A 184 3.03 0.74 17.36
N ARG A 185 4.25 0.28 17.68
CA ARG A 185 5.34 1.15 18.16
C ARG A 185 5.81 2.12 17.07
N ALA A 186 5.89 1.69 15.81
CA ALA A 186 6.20 2.57 14.69
C ALA A 186 5.16 3.68 14.54
N ALA A 187 3.86 3.35 14.73
CA ALA A 187 2.79 4.34 14.70
C ALA A 187 2.90 5.35 15.86
N MET A 188 3.24 4.89 17.07
CA MET A 188 3.48 5.79 18.21
C MET A 188 4.67 6.72 17.92
N ALA A 189 5.79 6.19 17.44
CA ALA A 189 6.96 6.97 17.06
C ALA A 189 6.63 8.00 15.97
N LEU A 190 5.85 7.61 14.96
CA LEU A 190 5.40 8.53 13.92
C LEU A 190 4.53 9.67 14.49
N ASN A 191 3.59 9.35 15.39
CA ASN A 191 2.76 10.37 16.02
C ASN A 191 3.60 11.37 16.84
N HIS A 192 4.64 10.90 17.53
CA HIS A 192 5.60 11.78 18.20
C HIS A 192 6.35 12.65 17.20
N SER A 193 6.81 12.08 16.08
CA SER A 193 7.48 12.82 15.00
C SER A 193 6.59 13.92 14.41
N ILE A 194 5.31 13.66 14.22
CA ILE A 194 4.33 14.64 13.71
C ILE A 194 4.06 15.74 14.75
N ALA A 195 3.96 15.37 16.03
CA ALA A 195 3.70 16.31 17.11
C ALA A 195 4.91 17.21 17.41
N ASP A 196 6.11 16.72 17.18
CA ASP A 196 7.34 17.48 17.34
C ASP A 196 7.61 18.37 16.12
N ARG A 197 7.39 19.66 16.30
CA ARG A 197 7.59 20.65 15.22
C ARG A 197 9.05 20.83 14.80
N SER A 198 10.01 20.21 15.49
CA SER A 198 11.44 20.22 15.13
C SER A 198 11.75 19.43 13.86
N GLY A 199 10.82 18.59 13.38
CA GLY A 199 11.03 17.70 12.24
C GLY A 199 11.90 16.48 12.57
N ALA A 200 12.11 16.19 13.86
CA ALA A 200 12.83 15.01 14.30
C ALA A 200 12.02 13.73 13.99
N ASN A 201 12.73 12.67 13.65
CA ASN A 201 12.14 11.35 13.50
C ASN A 201 12.44 10.50 14.73
N TYR A 202 11.51 9.71 15.18
CA TYR A 202 11.59 8.97 16.42
C TYR A 202 11.69 7.46 16.18
N ILE A 203 12.44 6.81 17.05
CA ILE A 203 12.55 5.35 17.14
C ILE A 203 11.98 4.96 18.50
N ALA A 204 10.94 4.11 18.50
CA ALA A 204 10.43 3.51 19.73
C ALA A 204 11.17 2.20 19.98
N GLU A 205 12.02 2.20 20.99
CA GLU A 205 12.72 1.02 21.49
C GLU A 205 11.95 0.43 22.69
N ASP A 206 12.28 -0.82 23.05
CA ASP A 206 11.80 -1.43 24.28
C ASP A 206 12.40 -0.69 25.50
N GLU A 207 11.54 -0.32 26.47
CA GLU A 207 11.94 0.02 27.82
C GLU A 207 12.30 -1.23 28.61
#